data_d392f4981503dafa028ed09038143751
#
_entry.id   d392f4981503dafa028ed09038143751
#
_cell.length_a   1.000
_cell.length_b   1.000
_cell.length_c   1.000
_cell.angle_alpha   90.00
_cell.angle_beta   90.00
_cell.angle_gamma   90.00
#
_symmetry.space_group_name_H-M   'P 1'
#
loop_
_entity.id
_entity.type
_entity.pdbx_description
1 polymer ?
#
loop_
_entity_poly.entity_id
_entity_poly.type
_entity_poly.pdbx_seq_one_letter_code
_entity_poly.pdbx_strand_id
1 'polypeptide(L)'
;MSTQSEKLANKLVKAFLKNKIIAPLPRKFTKKLTEANKFRLLCESKVNKPIIGYKAGGTGIPVMKKLKEKEPFYASVYKSNFLKSGKSVKISKTTFGIELEVCYLIKRNFFNTKGAITMKNISKHISHMAPCIEIVGYRQRKKGITSFGDLCSDF
;
A
#
# COMPACT_ATOMS: atom_id res chain seq x y z
N MET A 1 -23.21 17.35 4.80
CA MET A 1 -22.14 17.75 3.84
C MET A 1 -20.92 16.87 4.06
N SER A 2 -20.26 16.33 3.00
CA SER A 2 -19.07 15.51 3.17
C SER A 2 -17.88 16.34 3.66
N THR A 3 -17.07 15.78 4.53
CA THR A 3 -15.86 16.44 5.06
C THR A 3 -14.81 16.66 3.96
N GLN A 4 -13.84 17.56 4.20
CA GLN A 4 -12.72 17.76 3.26
C GLN A 4 -11.95 16.45 3.02
N SER A 5 -11.77 15.63 4.07
CA SER A 5 -11.11 14.31 3.97
C SER A 5 -11.87 13.37 3.03
N GLU A 6 -13.18 13.31 3.12
CA GLU A 6 -14.02 12.47 2.26
C GLU A 6 -13.98 12.91 0.79
N LYS A 7 -14.02 14.21 0.53
CA LYS A 7 -13.89 14.75 -0.84
C LYS A 7 -12.56 14.36 -1.47
N LEU A 8 -11.46 14.49 -0.71
CA LEU A 8 -10.12 14.11 -1.17
C LEU A 8 -9.97 12.61 -1.33
N ALA A 9 -10.50 11.80 -0.40
CA ALA A 9 -10.49 10.34 -0.51
C ALA A 9 -11.25 9.89 -1.76
N ASN A 10 -12.45 10.40 -2.01
CA ASN A 10 -13.20 10.11 -3.24
C ASN A 10 -12.42 10.47 -4.51
N LYS A 11 -11.71 11.61 -4.50
CA LYS A 11 -10.87 12.04 -5.62
C LYS A 11 -9.71 11.08 -5.86
N LEU A 12 -9.01 10.67 -4.79
CA LEU A 12 -7.88 9.75 -4.88
C LEU A 12 -8.33 8.35 -5.31
N VAL A 13 -9.41 7.82 -4.73
CA VAL A 13 -9.98 6.52 -5.11
C VAL A 13 -10.39 6.52 -6.59
N LYS A 14 -11.04 7.58 -7.07
CA LYS A 14 -11.38 7.71 -8.49
C LYS A 14 -10.13 7.74 -9.38
N ALA A 15 -9.06 8.39 -8.92
CA ALA A 15 -7.79 8.42 -9.64
C ALA A 15 -7.12 7.03 -9.65
N PHE A 16 -7.13 6.33 -8.53
CA PHE A 16 -6.66 4.94 -8.41
C PHE A 16 -7.37 4.02 -9.40
N LEU A 17 -8.69 4.00 -9.38
CA LEU A 17 -9.50 3.15 -10.26
C LEU A 17 -9.36 3.47 -11.75
N LYS A 18 -8.96 4.68 -12.09
CA LYS A 18 -8.82 5.14 -13.48
C LYS A 18 -7.36 5.35 -13.92
N ASN A 19 -6.39 4.97 -13.12
CA ASN A 19 -4.96 5.18 -13.37
C ASN A 19 -4.64 6.64 -13.75
N LYS A 20 -5.15 7.60 -12.96
CA LYS A 20 -4.96 9.03 -13.21
C LYS A 20 -4.05 9.68 -12.17
N ILE A 21 -3.27 10.67 -12.63
CA ILE A 21 -2.48 11.54 -11.75
C ILE A 21 -3.40 12.64 -11.22
N ILE A 22 -3.20 13.01 -9.96
CA ILE A 22 -3.90 14.10 -9.27
C ILE A 22 -2.91 15.12 -8.71
N ALA A 23 -3.44 16.29 -8.35
CA ALA A 23 -2.68 17.24 -7.55
C ALA A 23 -2.30 16.63 -6.19
N PRO A 24 -1.15 16.99 -5.62
CA PRO A 24 -0.70 16.51 -4.31
C PRO A 24 -1.75 16.70 -3.22
N LEU A 25 -1.85 15.74 -2.33
CA LEU A 25 -2.67 15.87 -1.13
C LEU A 25 -2.07 16.92 -0.18
N PRO A 26 -2.90 17.63 0.58
CA PRO A 26 -2.42 18.55 1.61
C PRO A 26 -1.52 17.84 2.62
N ARG A 27 -0.43 18.49 3.04
CA ARG A 27 0.60 17.92 3.94
C ARG A 27 0.03 17.38 5.27
N LYS A 28 -1.08 17.90 5.74
CA LYS A 28 -1.73 17.39 6.95
C LYS A 28 -2.11 15.91 6.87
N PHE A 29 -2.33 15.35 5.64
CA PHE A 29 -2.65 13.94 5.42
C PHE A 29 -1.42 13.07 5.12
N THR A 30 -0.25 13.68 4.94
CA THR A 30 0.93 12.96 4.44
C THR A 30 2.20 13.19 5.24
N LYS A 31 2.21 14.18 6.14
CA LYS A 31 3.43 14.53 6.91
C LYS A 31 3.79 13.46 7.96
N LYS A 32 2.78 12.87 8.61
CA LYS A 32 2.96 11.84 9.64
C LYS A 32 2.37 10.52 9.16
N LEU A 33 3.05 9.42 9.42
CA LEU A 33 2.59 8.09 9.02
C LEU A 33 1.22 7.73 9.65
N THR A 34 0.98 8.15 10.90
CA THR A 34 -0.32 7.96 11.58
C THR A 34 -1.48 8.62 10.84
N GLU A 35 -1.31 9.86 10.38
CA GLU A 35 -2.36 10.57 9.62
C GLU A 35 -2.52 10.01 8.21
N ALA A 36 -1.42 9.60 7.59
CA ALA A 36 -1.44 8.95 6.30
C ALA A 36 -2.18 7.59 6.36
N ASN A 37 -1.96 6.80 7.41
CA ASN A 37 -2.69 5.55 7.65
C ASN A 37 -4.21 5.78 7.82
N LYS A 38 -4.61 6.77 8.61
CA LYS A 38 -6.04 7.13 8.76
C LYS A 38 -6.65 7.49 7.40
N PHE A 39 -5.95 8.32 6.62
CA PHE A 39 -6.43 8.71 5.30
C PHE A 39 -6.47 7.53 4.32
N ARG A 40 -5.44 6.65 4.33
CA ARG A 40 -5.42 5.43 3.54
C ARG A 40 -6.61 4.53 3.87
N LEU A 41 -6.88 4.26 5.14
CA LEU A 41 -8.03 3.45 5.57
C LEU A 41 -9.36 4.04 5.08
N LEU A 42 -9.51 5.37 5.12
CA LEU A 42 -10.68 6.03 4.56
C LEU A 42 -10.78 5.83 3.03
N CYS A 43 -9.66 5.86 2.31
CA CYS A 43 -9.64 5.56 0.88
C CYS A 43 -10.00 4.09 0.62
N GLU A 44 -9.38 3.16 1.33
CA GLU A 44 -9.60 1.71 1.18
C GLU A 44 -11.07 1.34 1.42
N SER A 45 -11.74 1.94 2.42
CA SER A 45 -13.17 1.72 2.68
C SER A 45 -14.07 2.13 1.51
N LYS A 46 -13.58 2.96 0.60
CA LYS A 46 -14.33 3.48 -0.56
C LYS A 46 -14.01 2.73 -1.87
N VAL A 47 -13.00 1.87 -1.90
CA VAL A 47 -12.59 1.17 -3.14
C VAL A 47 -13.61 0.13 -3.57
N ASN A 48 -14.34 -0.48 -2.64
CA ASN A 48 -15.35 -1.51 -2.91
C ASN A 48 -14.86 -2.66 -3.82
N LYS A 49 -13.67 -3.19 -3.52
CA LYS A 49 -13.09 -4.35 -4.21
C LYS A 49 -12.56 -5.35 -3.20
N PRO A 50 -12.63 -6.66 -3.50
CA PRO A 50 -12.12 -7.69 -2.60
C PRO A 50 -10.62 -7.51 -2.34
N ILE A 51 -10.25 -7.42 -1.06
CA ILE A 51 -8.85 -7.45 -0.59
C ILE A 51 -8.44 -8.92 -0.50
N ILE A 52 -7.27 -9.26 -1.04
CA ILE A 52 -6.73 -10.61 -1.02
C ILE A 52 -5.42 -10.72 -0.24
N GLY A 53 -4.89 -9.61 0.21
CA GLY A 53 -3.64 -9.56 0.96
C GLY A 53 -3.21 -8.13 1.24
N TYR A 54 -2.01 -8.01 1.75
CA TYR A 54 -1.39 -6.72 2.10
C TYR A 54 0.05 -6.70 1.58
N LYS A 55 0.51 -5.53 1.21
CA LYS A 55 1.91 -5.26 0.89
C LYS A 55 2.55 -4.43 1.99
N ALA A 56 3.81 -4.68 2.29
CA ALA A 56 4.62 -3.85 3.18
C ALA A 56 5.52 -2.96 2.32
N GLY A 57 5.51 -1.66 2.60
CA GLY A 57 6.38 -0.70 1.91
C GLY A 57 7.39 -0.06 2.87
N GLY A 58 8.53 0.34 2.34
CA GLY A 58 9.55 0.98 3.13
C GLY A 58 10.32 0.05 4.08
N THR A 59 10.46 -1.23 3.72
CA THR A 59 11.13 -2.24 4.56
C THR A 59 12.67 -2.11 4.55
N GLY A 60 13.22 -1.38 3.59
CA GLY A 60 14.67 -1.18 3.46
C GLY A 60 15.25 -0.26 4.55
N ILE A 61 16.17 -0.75 5.36
CA ILE A 61 16.83 0.01 6.43
C ILE A 61 17.43 1.35 5.95
N PRO A 62 18.13 1.41 4.80
CA PRO A 62 18.68 2.69 4.30
C PRO A 62 17.59 3.73 4.03
N VAL A 63 16.45 3.32 3.46
CA VAL A 63 15.33 4.21 3.15
C VAL A 63 14.67 4.69 4.45
N MET A 64 14.44 3.79 5.41
CA MET A 64 13.92 4.15 6.73
C MET A 64 14.80 5.19 7.43
N LYS A 65 16.12 4.99 7.45
CA LYS A 65 17.08 5.94 8.02
C LYS A 65 17.04 7.29 7.31
N LYS A 66 17.05 7.30 5.97
CA LYS A 66 17.00 8.52 5.14
C LYS A 66 15.73 9.35 5.41
N LEU A 67 14.59 8.69 5.55
CA LEU A 67 13.30 9.35 5.79
C LEU A 67 12.97 9.52 7.28
N LYS A 68 13.88 9.11 8.19
CA LYS A 68 13.72 9.16 9.66
C LYS A 68 12.47 8.42 10.14
N GLU A 69 12.15 7.30 9.50
CA GLU A 69 11.03 6.45 9.86
C GLU A 69 11.51 5.29 10.74
N LYS A 70 10.65 4.83 11.64
CA LYS A 70 10.96 3.76 12.61
C LYS A 70 10.36 2.42 12.24
N GLU A 71 9.35 2.43 11.39
CA GLU A 71 8.60 1.25 11.00
C GLU A 71 8.17 1.33 9.53
N PRO A 72 8.02 0.19 8.85
CA PRO A 72 7.43 0.15 7.51
C PRO A 72 5.94 0.50 7.58
N PHE A 73 5.34 0.80 6.43
CA PHE A 73 3.91 0.94 6.28
C PHE A 73 3.33 -0.23 5.49
N TYR A 74 2.01 -0.34 5.45
CA TYR A 74 1.34 -1.37 4.67
C TYR A 74 0.17 -0.78 3.88
N ALA A 75 -0.26 -1.50 2.84
CA ALA A 75 -1.42 -1.17 2.04
C ALA A 75 -2.13 -2.44 1.55
N SER A 76 -3.41 -2.32 1.21
CA SER A 76 -4.22 -3.43 0.74
C SER A 76 -3.89 -3.81 -0.70
N VAL A 77 -3.83 -5.11 -0.97
CA VAL A 77 -3.75 -5.67 -2.33
C VAL A 77 -5.14 -6.16 -2.74
N TYR A 78 -5.68 -5.56 -3.81
CA TYR A 78 -7.00 -5.91 -4.32
C TYR A 78 -6.91 -7.05 -5.35
N LYS A 79 -7.91 -7.94 -5.36
CA LYS A 79 -7.99 -9.06 -6.32
C LYS A 79 -7.84 -8.62 -7.78
N SER A 80 -8.37 -7.45 -8.12
CA SER A 80 -8.25 -6.90 -9.47
C SER A 80 -6.84 -6.47 -9.87
N ASN A 81 -5.96 -6.27 -8.91
CA ASN A 81 -4.59 -5.81 -9.12
C ASN A 81 -3.56 -6.94 -8.98
N PHE A 82 -4.02 -8.13 -8.67
CA PHE A 82 -3.16 -9.32 -8.58
C PHE A 82 -3.22 -10.10 -9.89
N LEU A 83 -2.07 -10.33 -10.50
CA LEU A 83 -1.93 -11.07 -11.73
C LEU A 83 -1.04 -12.30 -11.51
N LYS A 84 -1.41 -13.39 -12.15
CA LYS A 84 -0.59 -14.61 -12.18
C LYS A 84 0.57 -14.43 -13.15
N SER A 85 1.64 -15.21 -12.94
CA SER A 85 2.79 -15.28 -13.86
C SER A 85 2.33 -15.52 -15.31
N GLY A 86 3.07 -14.98 -16.26
CA GLY A 86 2.76 -15.06 -17.70
C GLY A 86 1.73 -14.04 -18.21
N LYS A 87 1.22 -13.17 -17.35
CA LYS A 87 0.30 -12.10 -17.79
C LYS A 87 1.07 -10.82 -18.15
N SER A 88 0.63 -10.19 -19.23
CA SER A 88 1.12 -8.86 -19.63
C SER A 88 0.46 -7.76 -18.83
N VAL A 89 1.25 -6.76 -18.47
CA VAL A 89 0.78 -5.58 -17.74
C VAL A 89 1.00 -4.33 -18.57
N LYS A 90 -0.06 -3.57 -18.76
CA LYS A 90 0.03 -2.27 -19.42
C LYS A 90 0.59 -1.22 -18.46
N ILE A 91 1.74 -0.68 -18.79
CA ILE A 91 2.33 0.45 -18.07
C ILE A 91 1.44 1.68 -18.24
N SER A 92 1.12 2.33 -17.14
CA SER A 92 0.25 3.50 -17.10
C SER A 92 1.03 4.78 -16.75
N LYS A 93 0.36 5.94 -16.87
CA LYS A 93 0.94 7.23 -16.45
C LYS A 93 1.23 7.30 -14.95
N THR A 94 0.57 6.47 -14.14
CA THR A 94 0.79 6.39 -12.70
C THR A 94 1.91 5.44 -12.33
N THR A 95 2.43 4.62 -13.24
CA THR A 95 3.55 3.72 -12.95
C THR A 95 4.78 4.54 -12.57
N PHE A 96 5.31 4.24 -11.40
CA PHE A 96 6.46 4.92 -10.80
C PHE A 96 7.73 4.06 -10.88
N GLY A 97 7.60 2.74 -10.71
CA GLY A 97 8.71 1.81 -10.72
C GLY A 97 8.26 0.37 -10.74
N ILE A 98 9.24 -0.53 -10.73
CA ILE A 98 9.08 -1.97 -10.61
C ILE A 98 9.98 -2.42 -9.47
N GLU A 99 9.44 -3.20 -8.53
CA GLU A 99 10.19 -3.73 -7.38
C GLU A 99 10.11 -5.26 -7.37
N LEU A 100 11.24 -5.89 -7.01
CA LEU A 100 11.30 -7.33 -6.77
C LEU A 100 10.96 -7.58 -5.31
N GLU A 101 9.97 -8.44 -5.07
CA GLU A 101 9.39 -8.67 -3.77
C GLU A 101 9.28 -10.17 -3.45
N VAL A 102 9.03 -10.49 -2.19
CA VAL A 102 8.70 -11.85 -1.74
C VAL A 102 7.26 -11.86 -1.25
N CYS A 103 6.44 -12.67 -1.92
CA CYS A 103 5.06 -12.90 -1.51
C CYS A 103 4.98 -14.10 -0.55
N TYR A 104 4.27 -13.95 0.56
CA TYR A 104 4.00 -14.99 1.54
C TYR A 104 2.53 -15.40 1.48
N LEU A 105 2.25 -16.68 1.26
CA LEU A 105 0.91 -17.21 1.40
C LEU A 105 0.64 -17.57 2.86
N ILE A 106 -0.31 -16.85 3.47
CA ILE A 106 -0.69 -17.03 4.86
C ILE A 106 -1.71 -18.16 4.99
N LYS A 107 -1.50 -19.08 5.93
CA LYS A 107 -2.43 -20.17 6.24
C LYS A 107 -3.71 -19.63 6.87
N ARG A 108 -4.83 -20.29 6.64
CA ARG A 108 -6.14 -19.90 7.21
C ARG A 108 -6.16 -19.86 8.74
N ASN A 109 -5.39 -20.74 9.40
CA ASN A 109 -5.31 -20.76 10.87
C ASN A 109 -4.68 -19.51 11.49
N PHE A 110 -3.99 -18.70 10.70
CA PHE A 110 -3.48 -17.40 11.16
C PHE A 110 -4.58 -16.53 11.78
N PHE A 111 -5.75 -16.46 11.12
CA PHE A 111 -6.87 -15.63 11.56
C PHE A 111 -7.57 -16.14 12.83
N ASN A 112 -7.30 -17.39 13.22
CA ASN A 112 -7.82 -18.03 14.43
C ASN A 112 -6.77 -18.14 15.53
N THR A 113 -5.59 -17.54 15.34
CA THR A 113 -4.49 -17.62 16.30
C THR A 113 -4.83 -16.80 17.54
N LYS A 114 -4.81 -17.45 18.69
CA LYS A 114 -4.87 -16.80 19.99
C LYS A 114 -3.44 -16.41 20.42
N GLY A 115 -3.27 -15.16 20.85
CA GLY A 115 -1.98 -14.64 21.31
C GLY A 115 -1.21 -13.84 20.24
N ALA A 116 -0.08 -13.29 20.64
CA ALA A 116 0.72 -12.42 19.79
C ALA A 116 1.47 -13.21 18.69
N ILE A 117 1.47 -12.69 17.48
CA ILE A 117 2.35 -13.14 16.40
C ILE A 117 3.73 -12.52 16.62
N THR A 118 4.75 -13.35 16.64
CA THR A 118 6.15 -12.98 16.88
C THR A 118 7.05 -13.57 15.81
N MET A 119 8.30 -13.08 15.71
CA MET A 119 9.31 -13.65 14.82
C MET A 119 9.54 -15.15 15.06
N LYS A 120 9.35 -15.63 16.30
CA LYS A 120 9.54 -17.05 16.66
C LYS A 120 8.42 -17.96 16.15
N ASN A 121 7.21 -17.44 15.98
CA ASN A 121 6.04 -18.27 15.62
C ASN A 121 5.44 -17.97 14.25
N ILE A 122 5.81 -16.85 13.60
CA ILE A 122 5.19 -16.45 12.32
C ILE A 122 5.36 -17.50 11.23
N SER A 123 6.49 -18.22 11.20
CA SER A 123 6.74 -19.25 10.19
C SER A 123 5.70 -20.38 10.19
N LYS A 124 5.09 -20.68 11.35
CA LYS A 124 4.01 -21.67 11.48
C LYS A 124 2.75 -21.26 10.70
N HIS A 125 2.58 -19.98 10.42
CA HIS A 125 1.44 -19.42 9.74
C HIS A 125 1.69 -19.16 8.25
N ILE A 126 2.90 -19.38 7.76
CA ILE A 126 3.26 -19.28 6.35
C ILE A 126 3.12 -20.66 5.70
N SER A 127 2.36 -20.73 4.61
CA SER A 127 2.23 -21.96 3.82
C SER A 127 3.42 -22.13 2.90
N HIS A 128 3.70 -21.13 2.10
CA HIS A 128 4.84 -21.04 1.20
C HIS A 128 5.10 -19.58 0.82
N MET A 129 6.22 -19.35 0.17
CA MET A 129 6.59 -18.06 -0.38
C MET A 129 6.99 -18.20 -1.84
N ALA A 130 6.86 -17.11 -2.57
CA ALA A 130 7.23 -17.03 -3.98
C ALA A 130 7.82 -15.66 -4.31
N PRO A 131 8.73 -15.57 -5.28
CA PRO A 131 9.11 -14.29 -5.84
C PRO A 131 7.91 -13.63 -6.51
N CYS A 132 7.80 -12.31 -6.39
CA CYS A 132 6.79 -11.54 -7.09
C CYS A 132 7.36 -10.19 -7.56
N ILE A 133 6.62 -9.55 -8.43
CA ILE A 133 6.96 -8.22 -8.97
C ILE A 133 5.86 -7.26 -8.55
N GLU A 134 6.23 -6.19 -7.85
CA GLU A 134 5.32 -5.07 -7.63
C GLU A 134 5.49 -4.04 -8.76
N ILE A 135 4.38 -3.62 -9.35
CA ILE A 135 4.33 -2.48 -10.26
C ILE A 135 3.85 -1.29 -9.44
N VAL A 136 4.81 -0.51 -8.99
CA VAL A 136 4.57 0.61 -8.08
C VAL A 136 3.85 1.73 -8.80
N GLY A 137 2.71 2.13 -8.27
CA GLY A 137 1.96 3.29 -8.74
C GLY A 137 2.11 4.48 -7.79
N TYR A 138 2.24 5.70 -8.34
CA TYR A 138 2.25 6.93 -7.56
C TYR A 138 1.46 8.03 -8.28
N ARG A 139 0.34 8.45 -7.68
CA ARG A 139 -0.63 9.36 -8.31
C ARG A 139 -0.32 10.82 -8.06
N GLN A 140 0.49 11.12 -7.06
CA GLN A 140 0.86 12.48 -6.64
C GLN A 140 2.25 12.92 -7.14
N ARG A 141 2.64 12.51 -8.34
CA ARG A 141 4.01 12.66 -8.89
C ARG A 141 4.67 14.03 -8.72
N LYS A 142 3.89 15.11 -8.77
CA LYS A 142 4.43 16.48 -8.66
C LYS A 142 4.95 16.86 -7.27
N LYS A 143 4.69 16.03 -6.25
CA LYS A 143 5.02 16.36 -4.86
C LYS A 143 6.42 15.93 -4.43
N GLY A 144 6.95 14.88 -5.04
CA GLY A 144 8.09 14.16 -4.51
C GLY A 144 7.74 13.32 -3.27
N ILE A 145 8.66 12.47 -2.84
CA ILE A 145 8.52 11.59 -1.68
C ILE A 145 9.48 12.10 -0.60
N THR A 146 8.94 12.58 0.51
CA THR A 146 9.70 13.14 1.64
C THR A 146 9.44 12.40 2.96
N SER A 147 8.49 11.47 2.98
CA SER A 147 8.14 10.64 4.14
C SER A 147 7.40 9.38 3.69
N PHE A 148 7.33 8.36 4.53
CA PHE A 148 6.46 7.21 4.28
C PHE A 148 4.98 7.59 4.21
N GLY A 149 4.59 8.67 4.88
CA GLY A 149 3.24 9.17 4.76
C GLY A 149 2.88 9.63 3.34
N ASP A 150 3.86 10.08 2.54
CA ASP A 150 3.61 10.41 1.13
C ASP A 150 3.25 9.17 0.31
N LEU A 151 3.92 8.05 0.56
CA LEU A 151 3.65 6.77 -0.09
C LEU A 151 2.38 6.12 0.46
N CYS A 152 2.29 6.01 1.79
CA CYS A 152 1.16 5.39 2.48
C CYS A 152 -0.18 6.05 2.12
N SER A 153 -0.22 7.39 2.02
CA SER A 153 -1.45 8.10 1.68
C SER A 153 -1.88 7.96 0.23
N ASP A 154 -1.01 7.45 -0.64
CA ASP A 154 -1.31 7.23 -2.07
C ASP A 154 -1.89 5.84 -2.32
N PHE A 155 -1.80 4.96 -1.37
CA PHE A 155 -2.25 3.56 -1.22
C PHE A 155 -2.17 2.64 -2.43
#